data_5a2b4a0467ee18512aa36018608e21c4
#
_entry.id   5a2b4a0467ee18512aa36018608e21c4
#
_cell.length_a   1.000
_cell.length_b   1.000
_cell.length_c   1.000
_cell.angle_alpha   90.00
_cell.angle_beta   90.00
_cell.angle_gamma   90.00
#
_symmetry.space_group_name_H-M   'P 1'
#
loop_
_entity.id
_entity.type
_entity.pdbx_description
1 polymer ?
#
loop_
_entity_poly.entity_id
_entity_poly.type
_entity_poly.pdbx_seq_one_letter_code
_entity_poly.pdbx_strand_id
1 'polypeptide(L)'
;MKARAVRLHAANDLRLDTFELPEIRDDEILVKVVSDSICMSTYKCAILGTEHKRVHPDVAEHPAIMGHEFAGDIVKVGAKHQDKFKPGMKFTLQPALNYKGTMWSPGYSYEFFGGDATYCIIPAEVMELGCLLEYKGRAYYEASLAEPMSCSIGAFNAAYHTKMGVYHHEMGIKKGGKLAIMAGAGPMGLGALTYALHRDVRPSMVVVTDVNEDRLARAEALFPPAEVKEKDGIDLHFVNTGKMENPAAELREMTGGTGFDDVFCYAPVAAVVELCSDVLGRDGCLNFFAGPTDKQFSAKMNFYDVHYNSTHVMGTTGGNTADMIESLELTASGRIDPAVMVTHIGGLDAVAETTLNLPKIPGGKKLIYTHLTMPLTALTDLRAKGAEDARFTALADIVDAHNGLWCPEAEEYLLANFQQHD
;
A
#
# COMPACT_ATOMS: atom_id res chain seq x y z
N MET A 1 21.35 -4.35 -22.58
CA MET A 1 19.96 -4.84 -22.75
C MET A 1 19.03 -3.64 -22.75
N LYS A 2 18.09 -3.55 -23.71
CA LYS A 2 17.11 -2.45 -23.73
C LYS A 2 16.04 -2.64 -22.67
N ALA A 3 15.69 -1.56 -21.99
CA ALA A 3 14.58 -1.50 -21.06
C ALA A 3 13.71 -0.27 -21.33
N ARG A 4 12.45 -0.34 -20.96
CA ARG A 4 11.53 0.81 -20.95
C ARG A 4 11.15 1.10 -19.51
N ALA A 5 11.13 2.36 -19.12
CA ALA A 5 10.69 2.74 -17.77
C ALA A 5 10.09 4.14 -17.74
N VAL A 6 9.20 4.39 -16.81
CA VAL A 6 8.80 5.74 -16.47
C VAL A 6 9.81 6.32 -15.49
N ARG A 7 10.46 7.40 -15.90
CA ARG A 7 11.58 8.01 -15.19
C ARG A 7 11.29 9.47 -14.83
N LEU A 8 11.75 9.87 -13.66
CA LEU A 8 11.70 11.24 -13.17
C LEU A 8 12.92 12.01 -13.69
N HIS A 9 12.69 13.07 -14.46
CA HIS A 9 13.73 13.98 -14.99
C HIS A 9 13.81 15.29 -14.21
N ALA A 10 12.65 15.78 -13.75
CA ALA A 10 12.51 16.98 -12.92
C ALA A 10 11.14 16.99 -12.24
N ALA A 11 10.87 17.97 -11.40
CA ALA A 11 9.55 18.16 -10.83
C ALA A 11 8.47 18.27 -11.93
N ASN A 12 7.42 17.44 -11.84
CA ASN A 12 6.34 17.28 -12.82
C ASN A 12 6.78 16.80 -14.21
N ASP A 13 7.98 16.25 -14.34
CA ASP A 13 8.51 15.75 -15.62
C ASP A 13 8.78 14.25 -15.50
N LEU A 14 7.74 13.46 -15.77
CA LEU A 14 7.80 12.01 -15.92
C LEU A 14 7.78 11.62 -17.38
N ARG A 15 8.71 10.78 -17.82
CA ARG A 15 8.80 10.32 -19.21
C ARG A 15 8.89 8.81 -19.28
N LEU A 16 8.21 8.23 -20.27
CA LEU A 16 8.44 6.84 -20.65
C LEU A 16 9.65 6.77 -21.57
N ASP A 17 10.78 6.40 -21.01
CA ASP A 17 12.05 6.31 -21.73
C ASP A 17 12.33 4.88 -22.20
N THR A 18 13.10 4.77 -23.29
CA THR A 18 13.77 3.54 -23.69
C THR A 18 15.28 3.76 -23.60
N PHE A 19 15.97 2.92 -22.86
CA PHE A 19 17.41 3.08 -22.58
C PHE A 19 18.12 1.73 -22.46
N GLU A 20 19.44 1.74 -22.46
CA GLU A 20 20.25 0.54 -22.26
C GLU A 20 20.58 0.36 -20.78
N LEU A 21 20.21 -0.81 -20.22
CA LEU A 21 20.70 -1.23 -18.91
C LEU A 21 22.16 -1.68 -19.01
N PRO A 22 23.02 -1.28 -18.06
CA PRO A 22 24.39 -1.80 -18.00
C PRO A 22 24.41 -3.30 -17.72
N GLU A 23 25.57 -3.92 -17.93
CA GLU A 23 25.79 -5.30 -17.45
C GLU A 23 25.82 -5.31 -15.91
N ILE A 24 25.18 -6.31 -15.32
CA ILE A 24 25.17 -6.46 -13.85
C ILE A 24 26.56 -6.83 -13.31
N ARG A 25 26.85 -6.32 -12.14
CA ARG A 25 28.03 -6.71 -11.36
C ARG A 25 27.80 -8.05 -10.67
N ASP A 26 28.88 -8.62 -10.09
CA ASP A 26 28.81 -9.87 -9.34
C ASP A 26 27.89 -9.84 -8.11
N ASP A 27 27.58 -8.66 -7.62
CA ASP A 27 26.73 -8.41 -6.44
C ASP A 27 25.34 -7.82 -6.77
N GLU A 28 24.95 -7.88 -8.03
CA GLU A 28 23.67 -7.36 -8.52
C GLU A 28 22.79 -8.47 -9.10
N ILE A 29 21.50 -8.17 -9.25
CA ILE A 29 20.52 -9.07 -9.85
C ILE A 29 19.72 -8.30 -10.90
N LEU A 30 19.66 -8.84 -12.13
CA LEU A 30 18.78 -8.35 -13.19
C LEU A 30 17.41 -9.00 -13.04
N VAL A 31 16.37 -8.20 -13.08
CA VAL A 31 14.98 -8.68 -12.97
C VAL A 31 14.11 -8.16 -14.09
N LYS A 32 13.09 -8.95 -14.44
CA LYS A 32 11.93 -8.58 -15.22
C LYS A 32 10.84 -8.17 -14.24
N VAL A 33 10.40 -6.93 -14.27
CA VAL A 33 9.24 -6.50 -13.50
C VAL A 33 7.98 -6.91 -14.23
N VAL A 34 6.99 -7.44 -13.55
CA VAL A 34 5.72 -7.86 -14.14
C VAL A 34 4.57 -6.97 -13.65
N SER A 35 4.52 -6.71 -12.34
CA SER A 35 3.49 -5.90 -11.73
C SER A 35 4.10 -4.85 -10.80
N ASP A 36 3.57 -3.63 -10.84
CA ASP A 36 3.78 -2.57 -9.84
C ASP A 36 2.42 -1.99 -9.44
N SER A 37 2.37 -1.16 -8.41
CA SER A 37 1.18 -0.38 -8.10
C SER A 37 1.51 1.08 -7.77
N ILE A 38 0.71 2.00 -8.33
CA ILE A 38 0.95 3.43 -8.17
C ILE A 38 0.55 3.90 -6.77
N CYS A 39 1.49 4.56 -6.08
CA CYS A 39 1.34 5.07 -4.72
C CYS A 39 1.25 6.60 -4.68
N MET A 40 0.54 7.14 -3.69
CA MET A 40 0.54 8.59 -3.43
C MET A 40 1.94 9.14 -3.10
N SER A 41 2.84 8.32 -2.57
CA SER A 41 4.23 8.72 -2.35
C SER A 41 5.00 8.89 -3.66
N THR A 42 4.69 8.09 -4.69
CA THR A 42 5.21 8.27 -6.05
C THR A 42 4.74 9.60 -6.65
N TYR A 43 3.44 9.94 -6.50
CA TYR A 43 2.92 11.25 -6.90
C TYR A 43 3.67 12.40 -6.20
N LYS A 44 3.86 12.32 -4.86
CA LYS A 44 4.60 13.35 -4.11
C LYS A 44 6.04 13.50 -4.61
N CYS A 45 6.70 12.39 -4.90
CA CYS A 45 8.02 12.38 -5.50
C CYS A 45 8.02 13.11 -6.85
N ALA A 46 7.07 12.78 -7.72
CA ALA A 46 6.96 13.35 -9.06
C ALA A 46 6.75 14.86 -9.06
N ILE A 47 5.89 15.39 -8.18
CA ILE A 47 5.61 16.83 -8.12
C ILE A 47 6.70 17.65 -7.43
N LEU A 48 7.46 17.06 -6.51
CA LEU A 48 8.52 17.73 -5.75
C LEU A 48 9.89 17.66 -6.46
N GLY A 49 10.14 16.63 -7.26
CA GLY A 49 11.45 16.44 -7.88
C GLY A 49 12.57 16.46 -6.84
N THR A 50 13.61 17.25 -7.06
CA THR A 50 14.78 17.36 -6.15
C THR A 50 14.48 17.94 -4.76
N GLU A 51 13.30 18.51 -4.54
CA GLU A 51 12.87 18.93 -3.20
C GLU A 51 12.39 17.74 -2.36
N HIS A 52 12.10 16.61 -2.99
CA HIS A 52 11.75 15.39 -2.28
C HIS A 52 12.98 14.76 -1.64
N LYS A 53 12.89 14.42 -0.35
CA LYS A 53 14.00 13.95 0.50
C LYS A 53 14.73 12.69 0.00
N ARG A 54 14.17 11.95 -0.95
CA ARG A 54 14.73 10.70 -1.52
C ARG A 54 15.26 10.88 -2.95
N VAL A 55 14.96 11.99 -3.61
CA VAL A 55 15.41 12.24 -4.99
C VAL A 55 16.82 12.79 -5.00
N HIS A 56 17.65 12.24 -5.86
CA HIS A 56 19.03 12.67 -6.00
C HIS A 56 19.10 14.06 -6.66
N PRO A 57 20.04 14.94 -6.25
CA PRO A 57 20.15 16.28 -6.82
C PRO A 57 20.45 16.31 -8.32
N ASP A 58 21.08 15.26 -8.84
CA ASP A 58 21.47 15.10 -10.25
C ASP A 58 20.44 14.33 -11.09
N VAL A 59 19.20 14.23 -10.64
CA VAL A 59 18.13 13.48 -11.32
C VAL A 59 17.89 13.90 -12.77
N ALA A 60 18.25 15.12 -13.15
CA ALA A 60 18.16 15.59 -14.53
C ALA A 60 19.20 14.90 -15.46
N GLU A 61 20.36 14.52 -14.92
CA GLU A 61 21.44 13.84 -15.63
C GLU A 61 21.31 12.31 -15.51
N HIS A 62 20.84 11.84 -14.35
CA HIS A 62 20.62 10.44 -13.98
C HIS A 62 19.16 10.21 -13.57
N PRO A 63 18.21 10.18 -14.54
CA PRO A 63 16.78 10.09 -14.25
C PRO A 63 16.43 8.82 -13.49
N ALA A 64 15.70 8.96 -12.37
CA ALA A 64 15.35 7.85 -11.50
C ALA A 64 14.14 7.07 -12.05
N ILE A 65 14.21 5.74 -12.08
CA ILE A 65 13.05 4.88 -12.37
C ILE A 65 12.03 5.02 -11.22
N MET A 66 10.76 5.22 -11.59
CA MET A 66 9.66 5.33 -10.63
C MET A 66 9.14 3.95 -10.20
N GLY A 67 8.20 3.92 -9.24
CA GLY A 67 7.58 2.68 -8.75
C GLY A 67 8.40 1.95 -7.68
N HIS A 68 7.73 1.54 -6.59
CA HIS A 68 8.37 0.87 -5.45
C HIS A 68 7.54 -0.25 -4.84
N GLU A 69 6.38 -0.56 -5.41
CA GLU A 69 5.47 -1.60 -4.97
C GLU A 69 5.41 -2.71 -6.03
N PHE A 70 6.53 -3.40 -6.29
CA PHE A 70 6.66 -4.24 -7.48
C PHE A 70 7.10 -5.67 -7.25
N ALA A 71 6.78 -6.51 -8.21
CA ALA A 71 7.12 -7.91 -8.27
C ALA A 71 7.42 -8.36 -9.70
N GLY A 72 8.12 -9.46 -9.85
CA GLY A 72 8.48 -10.01 -11.15
C GLY A 72 9.34 -11.26 -11.06
N ASP A 73 10.14 -11.48 -12.09
CA ASP A 73 11.00 -12.65 -12.23
C ASP A 73 12.49 -12.26 -12.23
N ILE A 74 13.30 -13.08 -11.57
CA ILE A 74 14.75 -12.95 -11.63
C ILE A 74 15.22 -13.45 -13.01
N VAL A 75 15.99 -12.63 -13.72
CA VAL A 75 16.50 -12.94 -15.07
C VAL A 75 17.96 -13.41 -15.02
N LYS A 76 18.81 -12.68 -14.29
CA LYS A 76 20.25 -12.99 -14.17
C LYS A 76 20.72 -12.65 -12.76
N VAL A 77 21.56 -13.50 -12.19
CA VAL A 77 22.08 -13.36 -10.83
C VAL A 77 23.59 -13.22 -10.89
N GLY A 78 24.12 -12.19 -10.24
CA GLY A 78 25.55 -11.99 -10.05
C GLY A 78 26.19 -13.12 -9.23
N ALA A 79 27.48 -13.37 -9.44
CA ALA A 79 28.18 -14.54 -8.91
C ALA A 79 28.08 -14.70 -7.38
N LYS A 80 27.98 -13.57 -6.64
CA LYS A 80 27.90 -13.56 -5.16
C LYS A 80 26.58 -14.06 -4.58
N HIS A 81 25.50 -14.19 -5.41
CA HIS A 81 24.16 -14.49 -4.91
C HIS A 81 23.54 -15.75 -5.54
N GLN A 82 24.32 -16.49 -6.34
CA GLN A 82 23.83 -17.70 -7.07
C GLN A 82 23.53 -18.89 -6.14
N ASP A 83 24.00 -18.88 -4.90
CA ASP A 83 23.65 -19.86 -3.88
C ASP A 83 22.20 -19.68 -3.38
N LYS A 84 21.72 -18.46 -3.34
CA LYS A 84 20.41 -18.08 -2.77
C LYS A 84 19.35 -17.82 -3.85
N PHE A 85 19.70 -17.15 -4.94
CA PHE A 85 18.79 -16.74 -5.98
C PHE A 85 19.10 -17.40 -7.33
N LYS A 86 18.07 -17.64 -8.14
CA LYS A 86 18.21 -18.27 -9.47
C LYS A 86 17.30 -17.61 -10.49
N PRO A 87 17.70 -17.59 -11.77
CA PRO A 87 16.80 -17.19 -12.86
C PRO A 87 15.49 -17.97 -12.83
N GLY A 88 14.38 -17.28 -13.07
CA GLY A 88 13.02 -17.82 -13.03
C GLY A 88 12.36 -17.84 -11.66
N MET A 89 13.07 -17.47 -10.58
CA MET A 89 12.43 -17.25 -9.28
C MET A 89 11.60 -15.96 -9.34
N LYS A 90 10.37 -15.99 -8.83
CA LYS A 90 9.57 -14.80 -8.61
C LYS A 90 10.09 -14.05 -7.38
N PHE A 91 10.00 -12.73 -7.41
CA PHE A 91 10.45 -11.88 -6.31
C PHE A 91 9.48 -10.76 -6.00
N THR A 92 9.59 -10.25 -4.82
CA THR A 92 9.22 -8.90 -4.38
C THR A 92 10.30 -8.37 -3.43
N LEU A 93 10.21 -7.13 -2.99
CA LEU A 93 11.22 -6.58 -2.10
C LEU A 93 10.69 -5.50 -1.15
N GLN A 94 11.36 -5.35 -0.01
CA GLN A 94 11.16 -4.24 0.91
C GLN A 94 11.92 -3.00 0.39
N PRO A 95 11.22 -1.92 -0.02
CA PRO A 95 11.85 -0.74 -0.62
C PRO A 95 12.46 0.24 0.40
N ALA A 96 12.07 0.18 1.67
CA ALA A 96 12.56 1.08 2.71
C ALA A 96 13.96 0.62 3.20
N LEU A 97 14.99 0.83 2.37
CA LEU A 97 16.32 0.29 2.61
C LEU A 97 17.04 0.94 3.80
N ASN A 98 16.93 2.26 3.95
CA ASN A 98 17.66 3.02 4.98
C ASN A 98 19.16 2.68 5.06
N TYR A 99 19.75 2.35 3.91
CA TYR A 99 21.11 1.83 3.81
C TYR A 99 22.14 2.86 4.26
N LYS A 100 22.92 2.51 5.26
CA LYS A 100 23.98 3.36 5.84
C LYS A 100 23.52 4.79 6.20
N GLY A 101 22.25 4.91 6.63
CA GLY A 101 21.67 6.18 7.02
C GLY A 101 21.20 7.07 5.87
N THR A 102 21.25 6.59 4.63
CA THR A 102 20.63 7.26 3.48
C THR A 102 19.13 7.01 3.48
N MET A 103 18.39 7.84 2.76
CA MET A 103 16.96 7.62 2.49
C MET A 103 16.72 7.00 1.11
N TRP A 104 17.75 6.50 0.45
CA TRP A 104 17.66 5.94 -0.90
C TRP A 104 16.72 4.73 -0.94
N SER A 105 15.93 4.68 -1.99
CA SER A 105 14.89 3.69 -2.16
C SER A 105 14.57 3.52 -3.65
N PRO A 106 14.23 2.31 -4.11
CA PRO A 106 13.69 2.13 -5.47
C PRO A 106 12.47 3.01 -5.68
N GLY A 107 12.29 3.45 -6.91
CA GLY A 107 11.18 4.35 -7.27
C GLY A 107 11.40 5.82 -6.93
N TYR A 108 12.58 6.20 -6.40
CA TYR A 108 12.91 7.56 -5.99
C TYR A 108 14.35 7.97 -6.32
N SER A 109 15.32 7.08 -6.09
CA SER A 109 16.73 7.45 -5.97
C SER A 109 17.63 6.83 -7.02
N TYR A 110 17.20 5.79 -7.69
CA TYR A 110 18.07 4.96 -8.53
C TYR A 110 17.78 5.12 -10.00
N GLU A 111 18.85 5.25 -10.80
CA GLU A 111 18.77 5.34 -12.26
C GLU A 111 18.29 4.04 -12.92
N PHE A 112 18.65 2.87 -12.35
CA PHE A 112 18.39 1.56 -12.92
C PHE A 112 17.56 0.64 -12.02
N PHE A 113 16.95 1.17 -10.96
CA PHE A 113 16.21 0.37 -9.99
C PHE A 113 14.89 1.03 -9.57
N GLY A 114 13.79 0.44 -9.96
CA GLY A 114 12.41 0.87 -9.66
C GLY A 114 11.40 -0.02 -10.39
N GLY A 115 10.14 0.05 -9.99
CA GLY A 115 9.09 -0.88 -10.41
C GLY A 115 8.36 -0.48 -11.69
N ASP A 116 8.30 0.82 -12.03
CA ASP A 116 7.68 1.28 -13.28
C ASP A 116 8.61 1.08 -14.48
N ALA A 117 9.09 -0.16 -14.65
CA ALA A 117 10.05 -0.55 -15.68
C ALA A 117 9.78 -1.96 -16.20
N THR A 118 10.16 -2.25 -17.45
CA THR A 118 10.12 -3.63 -17.96
C THR A 118 11.22 -4.48 -17.32
N TYR A 119 12.41 -3.91 -17.14
CA TYR A 119 13.56 -4.54 -16.49
C TYR A 119 14.27 -3.52 -15.62
N CYS A 120 14.82 -3.98 -14.50
CA CYS A 120 15.67 -3.15 -13.65
C CYS A 120 16.78 -3.99 -12.99
N ILE A 121 17.76 -3.31 -12.40
CA ILE A 121 18.89 -3.94 -11.71
C ILE A 121 18.72 -3.73 -10.22
N ILE A 122 18.59 -4.80 -9.47
CA ILE A 122 18.57 -4.76 -8.00
C ILE A 122 20.01 -4.63 -7.49
N PRO A 123 20.34 -3.52 -6.78
CA PRO A 123 21.69 -3.26 -6.31
C PRO A 123 22.05 -4.08 -5.07
N ALA A 124 23.34 -4.19 -4.80
CA ALA A 124 23.91 -5.05 -3.74
C ALA A 124 23.31 -4.81 -2.34
N GLU A 125 23.02 -3.56 -2.00
CA GLU A 125 22.48 -3.19 -0.69
C GLU A 125 21.14 -3.85 -0.38
N VAL A 126 20.32 -4.17 -1.37
CA VAL A 126 19.04 -4.86 -1.18
C VAL A 126 19.27 -6.28 -0.65
N MET A 127 20.27 -6.99 -1.20
CA MET A 127 20.65 -8.31 -0.74
C MET A 127 21.38 -8.27 0.59
N GLU A 128 22.25 -7.27 0.80
CA GLU A 128 22.97 -7.07 2.08
C GLU A 128 21.99 -6.87 3.25
N LEU A 129 20.89 -6.16 3.01
CA LEU A 129 19.82 -5.91 3.99
C LEU A 129 18.81 -7.05 4.12
N GLY A 130 18.89 -8.07 3.25
CA GLY A 130 17.90 -9.15 3.20
C GLY A 130 16.51 -8.68 2.73
N CYS A 131 16.47 -7.58 1.99
CA CYS A 131 15.23 -6.95 1.52
C CYS A 131 14.66 -7.59 0.25
N LEU A 132 15.44 -8.38 -0.51
CA LEU A 132 14.94 -9.17 -1.64
C LEU A 132 14.31 -10.46 -1.14
N LEU A 133 13.02 -10.67 -1.46
CA LEU A 133 12.22 -11.79 -0.99
C LEU A 133 11.82 -12.68 -2.17
N GLU A 134 11.98 -13.99 -2.01
CA GLU A 134 11.38 -14.97 -2.92
C GLU A 134 9.87 -14.97 -2.74
N TYR A 135 9.13 -14.92 -3.85
CA TYR A 135 7.68 -15.06 -3.85
C TYR A 135 7.28 -16.42 -4.46
N LYS A 136 6.49 -17.20 -3.72
CA LYS A 136 6.07 -18.56 -4.11
C LYS A 136 4.60 -18.66 -4.52
N GLY A 137 3.88 -17.55 -4.44
CA GLY A 137 2.47 -17.50 -4.80
C GLY A 137 2.23 -17.53 -6.32
N ARG A 138 0.94 -17.47 -6.68
CA ARG A 138 0.48 -17.62 -8.07
C ARG A 138 0.57 -16.29 -8.83
N ALA A 139 0.04 -15.22 -8.29
CA ALA A 139 -0.16 -13.97 -8.98
C ALA A 139 0.87 -12.88 -8.58
N TYR A 140 1.36 -12.10 -9.55
CA TYR A 140 2.35 -11.06 -9.30
C TYR A 140 1.77 -9.86 -8.54
N TYR A 141 0.47 -9.55 -8.75
CA TYR A 141 -0.18 -8.47 -8.02
C TYR A 141 -0.20 -8.70 -6.51
N GLU A 142 -0.32 -9.94 -6.07
CA GLU A 142 -0.26 -10.29 -4.63
C GLU A 142 1.11 -9.93 -4.03
N ALA A 143 2.17 -10.19 -4.79
CA ALA A 143 3.53 -9.89 -4.37
C ALA A 143 3.84 -8.38 -4.44
N SER A 144 3.37 -7.65 -5.47
CA SER A 144 3.55 -6.21 -5.55
C SER A 144 2.75 -5.46 -4.46
N LEU A 145 1.55 -5.94 -4.12
CA LEU A 145 0.74 -5.37 -3.05
C LEU A 145 1.21 -5.77 -1.63
N ALA A 146 2.19 -6.66 -1.50
CA ALA A 146 2.77 -6.98 -0.21
C ALA A 146 3.44 -5.76 0.45
N GLU A 147 4.00 -4.83 -0.33
CA GLU A 147 4.57 -3.59 0.19
C GLU A 147 3.51 -2.73 0.88
N PRO A 148 2.41 -2.28 0.21
CA PRO A 148 1.40 -1.47 0.88
C PRO A 148 0.70 -2.21 2.03
N MET A 149 0.51 -3.53 1.94
CA MET A 149 0.01 -4.32 3.06
C MET A 149 0.99 -4.31 4.24
N SER A 150 2.29 -4.41 3.99
CA SER A 150 3.32 -4.33 5.04
C SER A 150 3.30 -3.01 5.79
N CYS A 151 2.93 -1.91 5.13
CA CYS A 151 2.75 -0.62 5.79
C CYS A 151 1.64 -0.66 6.84
N SER A 152 0.49 -1.29 6.50
CA SER A 152 -0.61 -1.50 7.45
C SER A 152 -0.19 -2.45 8.58
N ILE A 153 0.43 -3.58 8.27
CA ILE A 153 0.93 -4.55 9.25
C ILE A 153 1.89 -3.88 10.24
N GLY A 154 2.88 -3.13 9.73
CA GLY A 154 3.83 -2.39 10.55
C GLY A 154 3.16 -1.36 11.46
N ALA A 155 2.11 -0.67 10.99
CA ALA A 155 1.34 0.25 11.82
C ALA A 155 0.66 -0.46 13.00
N PHE A 156 0.06 -1.64 12.75
CA PHE A 156 -0.54 -2.46 13.82
C PHE A 156 0.50 -2.99 14.79
N ASN A 157 1.65 -3.46 14.30
CA ASN A 157 2.72 -4.02 15.13
C ASN A 157 3.44 -2.94 15.95
N ALA A 158 3.46 -1.69 15.47
CA ALA A 158 4.08 -0.56 16.14
C ALA A 158 3.16 0.16 17.13
N ALA A 159 1.84 -0.01 17.07
CA ALA A 159 0.93 0.41 18.12
C ALA A 159 1.35 -0.24 19.45
N TYR A 160 1.03 0.38 20.57
CA TYR A 160 1.37 -0.19 21.88
C TYR A 160 0.37 0.23 22.95
N HIS A 161 0.30 -0.56 24.00
CA HIS A 161 -0.47 -0.29 25.21
C HIS A 161 0.42 -0.35 26.44
N THR A 162 -0.02 0.35 27.50
CA THR A 162 0.69 0.42 28.77
C THR A 162 -0.20 -0.08 29.91
N LYS A 163 0.40 -0.31 31.03
CA LYS A 163 -0.33 -0.56 32.27
C LYS A 163 0.09 0.48 33.30
N MET A 164 -0.88 1.21 33.83
CA MET A 164 -0.60 2.25 34.80
C MET A 164 0.27 1.77 35.97
N GLY A 165 1.34 2.49 36.25
CA GLY A 165 2.31 2.14 37.30
C GLY A 165 3.32 1.06 36.89
N VAL A 166 3.22 0.52 35.67
CA VAL A 166 4.18 -0.41 35.11
C VAL A 166 4.75 0.21 33.82
N TYR A 167 6.03 0.54 33.81
CA TYR A 167 6.70 1.15 32.66
C TYR A 167 7.10 0.09 31.64
N HIS A 168 6.08 -0.56 31.06
CA HIS A 168 6.22 -1.61 30.07
C HIS A 168 5.24 -1.38 28.92
N HIS A 169 5.70 -1.57 27.69
CA HIS A 169 4.88 -1.48 26.49
C HIS A 169 4.52 -2.89 26.01
N GLU A 170 3.23 -3.15 25.88
CA GLU A 170 2.70 -4.31 25.18
C GLU A 170 2.49 -3.91 23.73
N MET A 171 3.34 -4.41 22.83
CA MET A 171 3.32 -4.04 21.42
C MET A 171 2.12 -4.65 20.69
N GLY A 172 1.62 -3.92 19.70
CA GLY A 172 0.46 -4.25 18.89
C GLY A 172 -0.82 -3.59 19.41
N ILE A 173 -1.92 -3.80 18.67
CA ILE A 173 -3.24 -3.33 19.07
C ILE A 173 -3.75 -4.12 20.29
N LYS A 174 -4.68 -3.53 21.02
CA LYS A 174 -5.28 -4.19 22.19
C LYS A 174 -6.13 -5.39 21.79
N LYS A 175 -5.81 -6.55 22.33
CA LYS A 175 -6.59 -7.79 22.11
C LYS A 175 -8.03 -7.62 22.60
N GLY A 176 -9.00 -7.87 21.73
CA GLY A 176 -10.43 -7.69 22.03
C GLY A 176 -10.82 -6.23 22.27
N GLY A 177 -9.94 -5.28 21.95
CA GLY A 177 -10.18 -3.84 22.06
C GLY A 177 -11.12 -3.32 20.97
N LYS A 178 -11.35 -2.02 21.00
CA LYS A 178 -12.17 -1.27 20.03
C LYS A 178 -11.25 -0.46 19.14
N LEU A 179 -11.31 -0.71 17.84
CA LEU A 179 -10.46 -0.09 16.82
C LEU A 179 -11.28 0.90 15.98
N ALA A 180 -10.77 2.11 15.77
CA ALA A 180 -11.28 3.04 14.76
C ALA A 180 -10.26 3.18 13.61
N ILE A 181 -10.73 3.10 12.37
CA ILE A 181 -9.95 3.33 11.14
C ILE A 181 -10.51 4.62 10.51
N MET A 182 -9.89 5.75 10.83
CA MET A 182 -10.40 7.08 10.52
C MET A 182 -9.98 7.52 9.11
N ALA A 183 -10.95 8.00 8.31
CA ALA A 183 -10.81 8.25 6.86
C ALA A 183 -10.32 6.98 6.13
N GLY A 184 -10.87 5.83 6.52
CA GLY A 184 -10.34 4.50 6.24
C GLY A 184 -11.03 3.73 5.12
N ALA A 185 -12.00 4.29 4.39
CA ALA A 185 -12.62 3.60 3.26
C ALA A 185 -11.81 3.68 1.95
N GLY A 186 -10.60 4.25 2.00
CA GLY A 186 -9.61 4.23 0.92
C GLY A 186 -8.78 2.94 0.92
N PRO A 187 -7.88 2.76 -0.08
CA PRO A 187 -7.15 1.51 -0.28
C PRO A 187 -6.35 1.08 0.96
N MET A 188 -5.62 1.99 1.59
CA MET A 188 -4.79 1.67 2.75
C MET A 188 -5.63 1.30 3.97
N GLY A 189 -6.78 1.97 4.18
CA GLY A 189 -7.70 1.63 5.26
C GLY A 189 -8.41 0.30 5.02
N LEU A 190 -8.74 -0.07 3.77
CA LEU A 190 -9.27 -1.40 3.45
C LEU A 190 -8.21 -2.50 3.65
N GLY A 191 -6.94 -2.24 3.31
CA GLY A 191 -5.83 -3.11 3.65
C GLY A 191 -5.68 -3.30 5.17
N ALA A 192 -5.82 -2.21 5.94
CA ALA A 192 -5.83 -2.29 7.40
C ALA A 192 -7.05 -3.06 7.93
N LEU A 193 -8.23 -2.86 7.34
CA LEU A 193 -9.44 -3.57 7.75
C LEU A 193 -9.30 -5.08 7.54
N THR A 194 -8.90 -5.53 6.33
CA THR A 194 -8.72 -6.97 6.10
C THR A 194 -7.68 -7.57 7.05
N TYR A 195 -6.61 -6.85 7.36
CA TYR A 195 -5.62 -7.30 8.34
C TYR A 195 -6.19 -7.34 9.77
N ALA A 196 -6.94 -6.32 10.20
CA ALA A 196 -7.58 -6.28 11.52
C ALA A 196 -8.52 -7.47 11.77
N LEU A 197 -9.26 -7.87 10.72
CA LEU A 197 -10.22 -8.98 10.79
C LEU A 197 -9.54 -10.35 10.85
N HIS A 198 -8.35 -10.52 10.25
CA HIS A 198 -7.77 -11.84 10.00
C HIS A 198 -6.40 -12.09 10.67
N ARG A 199 -5.84 -11.09 11.39
CA ARG A 199 -4.65 -11.29 12.22
C ARG A 199 -4.93 -12.11 13.47
N ASP A 200 -3.88 -12.54 14.18
CA ASP A 200 -4.04 -13.38 15.38
C ASP A 200 -4.58 -12.60 16.58
N VAL A 201 -4.11 -11.36 16.80
CA VAL A 201 -4.62 -10.45 17.83
C VAL A 201 -5.67 -9.54 17.22
N ARG A 202 -6.96 -9.86 17.41
CA ARG A 202 -8.08 -9.16 16.78
C ARG A 202 -8.81 -8.23 17.74
N PRO A 203 -9.38 -7.11 17.24
CA PRO A 203 -10.30 -6.29 18.01
C PRO A 203 -11.65 -6.99 18.19
N SER A 204 -12.48 -6.55 19.11
CA SER A 204 -13.89 -6.98 19.24
C SER A 204 -14.86 -6.11 18.45
N MET A 205 -14.44 -4.87 18.15
CA MET A 205 -15.20 -3.89 17.37
C MET A 205 -14.25 -3.16 16.44
N VAL A 206 -14.72 -2.91 15.21
CA VAL A 206 -14.03 -2.04 14.23
C VAL A 206 -15.03 -1.01 13.70
N VAL A 207 -14.65 0.26 13.75
CA VAL A 207 -15.40 1.37 13.14
C VAL A 207 -14.53 1.99 12.04
N VAL A 208 -14.99 1.88 10.80
CA VAL A 208 -14.36 2.52 9.64
C VAL A 208 -15.12 3.79 9.31
N THR A 209 -14.43 4.93 9.29
CA THR A 209 -15.05 6.21 8.93
C THR A 209 -14.56 6.73 7.60
N ASP A 210 -15.40 7.45 6.90
CA ASP A 210 -15.05 8.28 5.74
C ASP A 210 -16.13 9.37 5.59
N VAL A 211 -15.92 10.31 4.68
CA VAL A 211 -16.92 11.28 4.25
C VAL A 211 -17.48 10.98 2.85
N ASN A 212 -16.83 10.07 2.13
CA ASN A 212 -17.19 9.66 0.78
C ASN A 212 -18.11 8.44 0.83
N GLU A 213 -19.37 8.61 0.41
CA GLU A 213 -20.40 7.57 0.44
C GLU A 213 -20.11 6.39 -0.48
N ASP A 214 -19.58 6.65 -1.68
CA ASP A 214 -19.28 5.58 -2.64
C ASP A 214 -18.16 4.66 -2.10
N ARG A 215 -17.18 5.25 -1.40
CA ARG A 215 -16.12 4.48 -0.74
C ARG A 215 -16.67 3.64 0.41
N LEU A 216 -17.53 4.22 1.24
CA LEU A 216 -18.17 3.49 2.34
C LEU A 216 -19.06 2.36 1.82
N ALA A 217 -19.86 2.62 0.79
CA ALA A 217 -20.72 1.61 0.17
C ALA A 217 -19.90 0.46 -0.43
N ARG A 218 -18.77 0.78 -1.11
CA ARG A 218 -17.85 -0.26 -1.60
C ARG A 218 -17.24 -1.06 -0.46
N ALA A 219 -16.81 -0.39 0.60
CA ALA A 219 -16.22 -1.05 1.77
C ALA A 219 -17.22 -2.00 2.45
N GLU A 220 -18.45 -1.56 2.63
CA GLU A 220 -19.52 -2.37 3.20
C GLU A 220 -19.91 -3.57 2.31
N ALA A 221 -19.89 -3.38 0.99
CA ALA A 221 -20.11 -4.48 0.04
C ALA A 221 -19.01 -5.53 0.08
N LEU A 222 -17.75 -5.12 0.28
CA LEU A 222 -16.61 -6.04 0.41
C LEU A 222 -16.55 -6.75 1.78
N PHE A 223 -17.02 -6.10 2.82
CA PHE A 223 -17.01 -6.58 4.20
C PHE A 223 -18.39 -6.40 4.85
N PRO A 224 -19.41 -7.19 4.46
CA PRO A 224 -20.74 -7.05 5.02
C PRO A 224 -20.72 -7.25 6.54
N PRO A 225 -21.16 -6.27 7.35
CA PRO A 225 -21.03 -6.34 8.82
C PRO A 225 -21.68 -7.57 9.44
N ALA A 226 -22.82 -8.03 8.91
CA ALA A 226 -23.50 -9.22 9.39
C ALA A 226 -22.68 -10.49 9.18
N GLU A 227 -22.00 -10.63 8.03
CA GLU A 227 -21.14 -11.77 7.73
C GLU A 227 -19.87 -11.76 8.58
N VAL A 228 -19.26 -10.57 8.75
CA VAL A 228 -18.08 -10.40 9.62
C VAL A 228 -18.45 -10.75 11.06
N LYS A 229 -19.64 -10.34 11.52
CA LYS A 229 -20.11 -10.70 12.88
C LYS A 229 -20.31 -12.20 13.04
N GLU A 230 -20.92 -12.85 12.07
CA GLU A 230 -21.17 -14.29 12.10
C GLU A 230 -19.88 -15.10 12.02
N LYS A 231 -18.98 -14.74 11.10
CA LYS A 231 -17.75 -15.49 10.81
C LYS A 231 -16.63 -15.22 11.82
N ASP A 232 -16.43 -13.94 12.18
CA ASP A 232 -15.25 -13.49 12.94
C ASP A 232 -15.59 -13.05 14.37
N GLY A 233 -16.87 -12.86 14.68
CA GLY A 233 -17.33 -12.39 15.99
C GLY A 233 -17.09 -10.90 16.24
N ILE A 234 -16.67 -10.14 15.22
CA ILE A 234 -16.29 -8.72 15.32
C ILE A 234 -17.48 -7.82 14.97
N ASP A 235 -17.74 -6.79 15.77
CA ASP A 235 -18.72 -5.76 15.46
C ASP A 235 -18.09 -4.74 14.49
N LEU A 236 -18.46 -4.83 13.21
CA LEU A 236 -17.97 -3.94 12.16
C LEU A 236 -19.02 -2.87 11.83
N HIS A 237 -18.58 -1.62 11.73
CA HIS A 237 -19.41 -0.48 11.36
C HIS A 237 -18.71 0.40 10.32
N PHE A 238 -19.49 0.87 9.33
CA PHE A 238 -19.09 1.88 8.37
C PHE A 238 -19.88 3.16 8.62
N VAL A 239 -19.19 4.29 8.82
CA VAL A 239 -19.81 5.51 9.32
C VAL A 239 -19.35 6.73 8.53
N ASN A 240 -20.32 7.53 8.07
CA ASN A 240 -20.07 8.81 7.43
C ASN A 240 -19.99 9.92 8.47
N THR A 241 -18.79 10.33 8.87
CA THR A 241 -18.58 11.39 9.86
C THR A 241 -18.98 12.77 9.36
N GLY A 242 -19.09 12.98 8.05
CA GLY A 242 -19.61 14.22 7.47
C GLY A 242 -21.11 14.44 7.68
N LYS A 243 -21.86 13.41 8.12
CA LYS A 243 -23.29 13.48 8.42
C LYS A 243 -23.61 13.57 9.91
N MET A 244 -22.61 13.51 10.78
CA MET A 244 -22.76 13.59 12.22
C MET A 244 -22.82 15.06 12.67
N GLU A 245 -23.67 15.37 13.64
CA GLU A 245 -23.70 16.70 14.27
C GLU A 245 -22.50 16.88 15.20
N ASN A 246 -22.15 15.83 15.97
CA ASN A 246 -21.02 15.80 16.87
C ASN A 246 -20.25 14.49 16.71
N PRO A 247 -19.34 14.38 15.70
CA PRO A 247 -18.65 13.12 15.41
C PRO A 247 -17.93 12.51 16.60
N ALA A 248 -17.30 13.34 17.45
CA ALA A 248 -16.58 12.83 18.61
C ALA A 248 -17.53 12.19 19.64
N ALA A 249 -18.65 12.84 19.96
CA ALA A 249 -19.62 12.30 20.91
C ALA A 249 -20.30 11.04 20.37
N GLU A 250 -20.75 11.07 19.11
CA GLU A 250 -21.45 9.95 18.48
C GLU A 250 -20.56 8.71 18.33
N LEU A 251 -19.29 8.89 17.92
CA LEU A 251 -18.31 7.79 17.85
C LEU A 251 -17.99 7.23 19.24
N ARG A 252 -17.87 8.07 20.25
CA ARG A 252 -17.69 7.60 21.64
C ARG A 252 -18.90 6.84 22.16
N GLU A 253 -20.13 7.25 21.80
CA GLU A 253 -21.35 6.55 22.18
C GLU A 253 -21.38 5.13 21.61
N MET A 254 -20.92 4.90 20.38
CA MET A 254 -20.78 3.54 19.81
C MET A 254 -19.91 2.63 20.67
N THR A 255 -18.95 3.19 21.42
CA THR A 255 -18.09 2.44 22.34
C THR A 255 -18.66 2.29 23.75
N GLY A 256 -19.89 2.72 23.99
CA GLY A 256 -20.48 2.84 25.33
C GLY A 256 -19.84 3.94 26.18
N GLY A 257 -19.34 5.01 25.55
CA GLY A 257 -18.73 6.16 26.19
C GLY A 257 -17.26 5.98 26.61
N THR A 258 -16.69 4.77 26.44
CA THR A 258 -15.31 4.50 26.88
C THR A 258 -14.23 5.01 25.94
N GLY A 259 -14.57 5.27 24.68
CA GLY A 259 -13.63 5.59 23.61
C GLY A 259 -12.97 4.34 23.02
N PHE A 260 -12.13 4.57 22.00
CA PHE A 260 -11.41 3.51 21.29
C PHE A 260 -10.05 3.23 21.95
N ASP A 261 -9.68 1.96 21.94
CA ASP A 261 -8.36 1.52 22.41
C ASP A 261 -7.28 1.84 21.35
N ASP A 262 -7.60 1.68 20.07
CA ASP A 262 -6.72 1.97 18.95
C ASP A 262 -7.43 2.84 17.92
N VAL A 263 -6.77 3.90 17.45
CA VAL A 263 -7.29 4.80 16.42
C VAL A 263 -6.24 4.99 15.34
N PHE A 264 -6.53 4.58 14.12
CA PHE A 264 -5.63 4.75 12.98
C PHE A 264 -6.12 5.86 12.06
N CYS A 265 -5.26 6.86 11.80
CA CYS A 265 -5.57 8.04 11.01
C CYS A 265 -5.00 7.92 9.60
N TYR A 266 -5.89 7.80 8.58
CA TYR A 266 -5.50 7.63 7.17
C TYR A 266 -5.55 8.91 6.33
N ALA A 267 -5.90 10.06 6.92
CA ALA A 267 -5.91 11.34 6.23
C ALA A 267 -5.03 12.38 6.93
N PRO A 268 -4.14 13.10 6.19
CA PRO A 268 -3.35 14.19 6.75
C PRO A 268 -4.16 15.50 6.79
N VAL A 269 -5.26 15.48 7.54
CA VAL A 269 -6.19 16.60 7.74
C VAL A 269 -6.28 16.89 9.23
N ALA A 270 -5.95 18.12 9.65
CA ALA A 270 -5.88 18.48 11.07
C ALA A 270 -7.16 18.14 11.84
N ALA A 271 -8.33 18.48 11.29
CA ALA A 271 -9.61 18.15 11.93
C ALA A 271 -9.85 16.63 12.12
N VAL A 272 -9.34 15.81 11.21
CA VAL A 272 -9.41 14.33 11.37
C VAL A 272 -8.47 13.85 12.46
N VAL A 273 -7.26 14.40 12.56
CA VAL A 273 -6.30 14.07 13.63
C VAL A 273 -6.84 14.51 15.00
N GLU A 274 -7.44 15.68 15.07
CA GLU A 274 -8.09 16.21 16.29
C GLU A 274 -9.25 15.29 16.71
N LEU A 275 -10.11 14.87 15.76
CA LEU A 275 -11.17 13.89 16.02
C LEU A 275 -10.61 12.55 16.50
N CYS A 276 -9.49 12.08 15.90
CA CYS A 276 -8.82 10.88 16.39
C CYS A 276 -8.40 10.99 17.86
N SER A 277 -7.84 12.15 18.26
CA SER A 277 -7.49 12.40 19.66
C SER A 277 -8.72 12.39 20.58
N ASP A 278 -9.82 13.03 20.16
CA ASP A 278 -11.02 13.18 20.97
C ASP A 278 -11.78 11.87 21.21
N VAL A 279 -11.62 10.87 20.34
CA VAL A 279 -12.29 9.57 20.48
C VAL A 279 -11.47 8.50 21.20
N LEU A 280 -10.21 8.78 21.55
CA LEU A 280 -9.37 7.84 22.30
C LEU A 280 -9.97 7.51 23.67
N GLY A 281 -9.93 6.24 24.03
CA GLY A 281 -10.21 5.77 25.36
C GLY A 281 -8.99 5.85 26.28
N ARG A 282 -9.13 5.28 27.49
CA ARG A 282 -8.01 5.19 28.42
C ARG A 282 -6.92 4.26 27.88
N ASP A 283 -5.66 4.70 27.95
CA ASP A 283 -4.48 4.06 27.36
C ASP A 283 -4.62 3.92 25.82
N GLY A 284 -5.42 4.80 25.20
CA GLY A 284 -5.69 4.76 23.77
C GLY A 284 -4.49 5.16 22.94
N CYS A 285 -4.21 4.38 21.90
CA CYS A 285 -3.10 4.59 20.97
C CYS A 285 -3.62 5.23 19.65
N LEU A 286 -3.16 6.45 19.35
CA LEU A 286 -3.35 7.04 18.02
C LEU A 286 -2.17 6.69 17.13
N ASN A 287 -2.41 5.88 16.09
CA ASN A 287 -1.44 5.67 15.02
C ASN A 287 -1.69 6.68 13.90
N PHE A 288 -0.78 7.63 13.73
CA PHE A 288 -0.81 8.57 12.61
C PHE A 288 -0.15 7.94 11.39
N PHE A 289 -0.96 7.24 10.60
CA PHE A 289 -0.52 6.53 9.39
C PHE A 289 -0.32 7.47 8.19
N ALA A 290 -1.12 8.53 8.10
CA ALA A 290 -1.10 9.46 6.97
C ALA A 290 0.25 10.18 6.85
N GLY A 291 0.75 10.31 5.62
CA GLY A 291 2.00 11.04 5.36
C GLY A 291 1.72 12.45 4.82
N PRO A 292 1.82 13.53 5.61
CA PRO A 292 1.67 14.89 5.11
C PRO A 292 2.82 15.28 4.18
N THR A 293 2.55 16.17 3.22
CA THR A 293 3.57 16.79 2.37
C THR A 293 4.14 18.06 3.01
N ASP A 294 3.31 18.76 3.78
CA ASP A 294 3.74 19.93 4.52
C ASP A 294 4.55 19.53 5.76
N LYS A 295 5.81 19.99 5.82
CA LYS A 295 6.71 19.75 6.96
C LYS A 295 6.26 20.43 8.26
N GLN A 296 5.35 21.42 8.17
CA GLN A 296 4.80 22.16 9.30
C GLN A 296 3.40 21.67 9.69
N PHE A 297 2.91 20.58 9.06
CA PHE A 297 1.61 20.01 9.40
C PHE A 297 1.50 19.76 10.89
N SER A 298 0.44 20.27 11.51
CA SER A 298 0.18 20.17 12.95
C SER A 298 -1.32 20.07 13.22
N ALA A 299 -1.66 19.50 14.38
CA ALA A 299 -3.03 19.37 14.86
C ALA A 299 -3.03 19.48 16.39
N LYS A 300 -4.18 19.81 16.97
CA LYS A 300 -4.35 19.88 18.43
C LYS A 300 -4.50 18.48 19.00
N MET A 301 -4.00 18.30 20.22
CA MET A 301 -4.18 17.09 21.02
C MET A 301 -4.61 17.45 22.42
N ASN A 302 -5.46 16.62 23.03
CA ASN A 302 -5.92 16.80 24.41
C ASN A 302 -4.85 16.33 25.40
N PHE A 303 -4.04 17.24 25.93
CA PHE A 303 -2.99 16.91 26.91
C PHE A 303 -3.52 16.55 28.30
N TYR A 304 -4.78 16.86 28.61
CA TYR A 304 -5.42 16.33 29.81
C TYR A 304 -5.55 14.82 29.73
N ASP A 305 -5.98 14.30 28.59
CA ASP A 305 -6.12 12.85 28.37
C ASP A 305 -4.75 12.15 28.27
N VAL A 306 -3.73 12.82 27.72
CA VAL A 306 -2.35 12.31 27.78
C VAL A 306 -1.91 12.09 29.22
N HIS A 307 -2.19 13.05 30.10
CA HIS A 307 -1.76 12.99 31.49
C HIS A 307 -2.60 12.02 32.36
N TYR A 308 -3.94 12.12 32.26
CA TYR A 308 -4.83 11.38 33.16
C TYR A 308 -5.33 10.05 32.60
N ASN A 309 -5.40 9.93 31.27
CA ASN A 309 -5.90 8.74 30.59
C ASN A 309 -4.79 7.96 29.87
N SER A 310 -3.54 8.43 29.92
CA SER A 310 -2.38 7.80 29.30
C SER A 310 -2.52 7.64 27.77
N THR A 311 -3.29 8.51 27.12
CA THR A 311 -3.40 8.48 25.65
C THR A 311 -2.06 8.86 25.03
N HIS A 312 -1.73 8.25 23.90
CA HIS A 312 -0.44 8.48 23.27
C HIS A 312 -0.54 8.40 21.75
N VAL A 313 0.48 8.94 21.07
CA VAL A 313 0.57 9.01 19.61
C VAL A 313 1.83 8.31 19.17
N MET A 314 1.70 7.53 18.11
CA MET A 314 2.83 6.98 17.39
C MET A 314 2.60 7.11 15.88
N GLY A 315 3.63 6.91 15.07
CA GLY A 315 3.53 6.93 13.62
C GLY A 315 4.53 5.94 13.00
N THR A 316 4.18 5.47 11.82
CA THR A 316 5.04 4.61 11.01
C THR A 316 5.22 5.21 9.62
N THR A 317 6.37 4.95 9.00
CA THR A 317 6.63 5.32 7.61
C THR A 317 7.07 4.07 6.85
N GLY A 318 6.10 3.34 6.32
CA GLY A 318 6.30 2.03 5.70
C GLY A 318 6.32 0.86 6.71
N GLY A 319 6.37 -0.35 6.19
CA GLY A 319 6.65 -1.58 6.94
C GLY A 319 8.14 -1.90 6.96
N ASN A 320 8.50 -3.00 7.59
CA ASN A 320 9.83 -3.58 7.52
C ASN A 320 9.79 -4.92 6.77
N THR A 321 10.95 -5.60 6.66
CA THR A 321 11.03 -6.89 5.96
C THR A 321 10.18 -7.97 6.61
N ALA A 322 10.08 -8.00 7.95
CA ALA A 322 9.24 -8.96 8.65
C ALA A 322 7.76 -8.72 8.40
N ASP A 323 7.32 -7.45 8.34
CA ASP A 323 5.93 -7.10 7.99
C ASP A 323 5.58 -7.51 6.55
N MET A 324 6.55 -7.43 5.61
CA MET A 324 6.34 -7.95 4.25
C MET A 324 6.24 -9.47 4.21
N ILE A 325 7.08 -10.17 4.94
CA ILE A 325 7.01 -11.64 5.05
C ILE A 325 5.64 -12.05 5.62
N GLU A 326 5.18 -11.40 6.68
CA GLU A 326 3.85 -11.63 7.26
C GLU A 326 2.74 -11.38 6.22
N SER A 327 2.83 -10.30 5.44
CA SER A 327 1.89 -10.02 4.36
C SER A 327 1.83 -11.16 3.34
N LEU A 328 2.99 -11.62 2.86
CA LEU A 328 3.07 -12.71 1.90
C LEU A 328 2.51 -14.03 2.45
N GLU A 329 2.78 -14.36 3.71
CA GLU A 329 2.28 -15.57 4.37
C GLU A 329 0.76 -15.53 4.57
N LEU A 330 0.22 -14.39 5.00
CA LEU A 330 -1.22 -14.22 5.17
C LEU A 330 -1.97 -14.27 3.83
N THR A 331 -1.40 -13.68 2.78
CA THR A 331 -1.95 -13.74 1.42
C THR A 331 -1.89 -15.18 0.87
N ALA A 332 -0.75 -15.84 0.97
CA ALA A 332 -0.58 -17.22 0.50
C ALA A 332 -1.51 -18.22 1.22
N SER A 333 -1.83 -17.97 2.48
CA SER A 333 -2.78 -18.79 3.25
C SER A 333 -4.25 -18.44 3.00
N GLY A 334 -4.55 -17.41 2.18
CA GLY A 334 -5.91 -16.93 1.92
C GLY A 334 -6.56 -16.23 3.12
N ARG A 335 -5.78 -15.86 4.14
CA ARG A 335 -6.30 -15.12 5.32
C ARG A 335 -6.60 -13.67 4.99
N ILE A 336 -5.80 -13.05 4.13
CA ILE A 336 -6.05 -11.71 3.61
C ILE A 336 -6.07 -11.73 2.08
N ASP A 337 -6.84 -10.82 1.50
CA ASP A 337 -6.84 -10.58 0.05
C ASP A 337 -6.43 -9.12 -0.20
N PRO A 338 -5.22 -8.87 -0.73
CA PRO A 338 -4.77 -7.51 -1.03
C PRO A 338 -5.54 -6.87 -2.19
N ALA A 339 -6.28 -7.65 -3.00
CA ALA A 339 -7.10 -7.13 -4.09
C ALA A 339 -8.21 -6.18 -3.63
N VAL A 340 -8.63 -6.21 -2.35
CA VAL A 340 -9.57 -5.24 -1.77
C VAL A 340 -9.12 -3.79 -1.96
N MET A 341 -7.81 -3.56 -2.09
CA MET A 341 -7.22 -2.26 -2.34
C MET A 341 -7.32 -1.82 -3.80
N VAL A 342 -7.49 -2.76 -4.76
CA VAL A 342 -7.38 -2.50 -6.19
C VAL A 342 -8.70 -2.02 -6.79
N THR A 343 -8.61 -1.03 -7.68
CA THR A 343 -9.78 -0.55 -8.46
C THR A 343 -9.48 -0.34 -9.93
N HIS A 344 -8.20 -0.29 -10.33
CA HIS A 344 -7.81 -0.05 -11.71
C HIS A 344 -6.65 -0.95 -12.11
N ILE A 345 -6.56 -1.23 -13.40
CA ILE A 345 -5.41 -1.86 -14.05
C ILE A 345 -4.94 -1.01 -15.23
N GLY A 346 -3.67 -1.10 -15.59
CA GLY A 346 -3.10 -0.37 -16.72
C GLY A 346 -1.77 -0.94 -17.17
N GLY A 347 -1.26 -0.43 -18.29
CA GLY A 347 0.08 -0.71 -18.82
C GLY A 347 1.10 0.34 -18.41
N LEU A 348 2.37 0.09 -18.75
CA LEU A 348 3.49 0.99 -18.45
C LEU A 348 3.32 2.39 -19.08
N ASP A 349 2.69 2.46 -20.25
CA ASP A 349 2.39 3.70 -20.97
C ASP A 349 1.42 4.63 -20.25
N ALA A 350 0.58 4.08 -19.34
CA ALA A 350 -0.36 4.88 -18.57
C ALA A 350 0.25 5.48 -17.29
N VAL A 351 1.44 5.06 -16.85
CA VAL A 351 2.00 5.40 -15.55
C VAL A 351 2.24 6.88 -15.36
N ALA A 352 2.89 7.55 -16.33
CA ALA A 352 3.28 8.96 -16.17
C ALA A 352 2.05 9.87 -15.98
N GLU A 353 1.05 9.73 -16.84
CA GLU A 353 -0.21 10.49 -16.74
C GLU A 353 -0.98 10.14 -15.48
N THR A 354 -1.10 8.85 -15.16
CA THR A 354 -1.80 8.38 -13.95
C THR A 354 -1.13 8.94 -12.71
N THR A 355 0.19 8.88 -12.60
CA THR A 355 0.93 9.38 -11.44
C THR A 355 0.71 10.87 -11.25
N LEU A 356 0.85 11.69 -12.28
CA LEU A 356 0.68 13.15 -12.17
C LEU A 356 -0.76 13.58 -11.90
N ASN A 357 -1.75 12.76 -12.23
CA ASN A 357 -3.16 13.02 -11.97
C ASN A 357 -3.75 12.20 -10.81
N LEU A 358 -2.95 11.44 -10.09
CA LEU A 358 -3.41 10.46 -9.09
C LEU A 358 -4.44 11.02 -8.09
N PRO A 359 -4.31 12.26 -7.53
CA PRO A 359 -5.30 12.82 -6.61
C PRO A 359 -6.69 13.05 -7.25
N LYS A 360 -6.76 13.11 -8.59
CA LYS A 360 -8.02 13.35 -9.32
C LYS A 360 -8.69 12.06 -9.79
N ILE A 361 -7.97 10.92 -9.73
CA ILE A 361 -8.48 9.62 -10.16
C ILE A 361 -9.11 8.93 -8.96
N PRO A 362 -10.45 8.72 -8.95
CA PRO A 362 -11.14 8.10 -7.83
C PRO A 362 -10.70 6.65 -7.60
N GLY A 363 -11.14 6.08 -6.50
CA GLY A 363 -10.95 4.67 -6.18
C GLY A 363 -9.68 4.37 -5.39
N GLY A 364 -9.24 3.11 -5.49
CA GLY A 364 -8.11 2.53 -4.76
C GLY A 364 -6.81 2.47 -5.56
N LYS A 365 -6.02 1.41 -5.34
CA LYS A 365 -4.76 1.14 -6.02
C LYS A 365 -4.95 0.94 -7.53
N LYS A 366 -3.93 1.37 -8.29
CA LYS A 366 -3.82 1.21 -9.73
C LYS A 366 -2.68 0.24 -9.99
N LEU A 367 -3.02 -1.00 -10.36
CA LEU A 367 -2.04 -2.01 -10.75
C LEU A 367 -1.52 -1.70 -12.15
N ILE A 368 -0.22 -1.80 -12.31
CA ILE A 368 0.47 -1.61 -13.58
C ILE A 368 1.16 -2.91 -13.99
N TYR A 369 0.87 -3.35 -15.21
CA TYR A 369 1.54 -4.46 -15.85
C TYR A 369 2.57 -3.94 -16.84
N THR A 370 3.83 -4.01 -16.46
CA THR A 370 4.90 -3.21 -17.07
C THR A 370 5.26 -3.60 -18.49
N HIS A 371 4.88 -4.79 -18.93
CA HIS A 371 5.08 -5.25 -20.31
C HIS A 371 3.86 -5.04 -21.22
N LEU A 372 2.79 -4.40 -20.71
CA LEU A 372 1.60 -4.12 -21.48
C LEU A 372 1.53 -2.64 -21.92
N THR A 373 0.95 -2.40 -23.08
CA THR A 373 0.39 -1.12 -23.49
C THR A 373 -1.12 -1.17 -23.29
N MET A 374 -1.61 -0.43 -22.32
CA MET A 374 -3.01 -0.43 -21.94
C MET A 374 -3.33 0.87 -21.18
N PRO A 375 -4.34 1.63 -21.60
CA PRO A 375 -4.78 2.79 -20.82
C PRO A 375 -5.26 2.37 -19.44
N LEU A 376 -5.10 3.25 -18.45
CA LEU A 376 -5.66 3.03 -17.13
C LEU A 376 -7.16 2.75 -17.24
N THR A 377 -7.60 1.62 -16.70
CA THR A 377 -8.96 1.12 -16.81
C THR A 377 -9.50 0.75 -15.44
N ALA A 378 -10.63 1.32 -15.04
CA ALA A 378 -11.31 0.91 -13.82
C ALA A 378 -11.88 -0.52 -13.99
N LEU A 379 -11.85 -1.31 -12.93
CA LEU A 379 -12.44 -2.67 -12.95
C LEU A 379 -13.93 -2.62 -13.28
N THR A 380 -14.64 -1.57 -12.86
CA THR A 380 -16.05 -1.32 -13.18
C THR A 380 -16.31 -1.01 -14.65
N ASP A 381 -15.28 -0.57 -15.39
CA ASP A 381 -15.41 -0.17 -16.79
C ASP A 381 -15.06 -1.31 -17.76
N LEU A 382 -14.57 -2.44 -17.25
CA LEU A 382 -14.16 -3.58 -18.08
C LEU A 382 -15.29 -4.04 -19.00
N ARG A 383 -16.50 -4.17 -18.47
CA ARG A 383 -17.65 -4.61 -19.26
C ARG A 383 -18.04 -3.64 -20.37
N ALA A 384 -17.98 -2.34 -20.10
CA ALA A 384 -18.22 -1.32 -21.12
C ALA A 384 -17.18 -1.36 -22.23
N LYS A 385 -15.89 -1.50 -21.89
CA LYS A 385 -14.79 -1.66 -22.84
C LYS A 385 -14.88 -2.95 -23.67
N GLY A 386 -15.56 -3.96 -23.16
CA GLY A 386 -15.86 -5.20 -23.86
C GLY A 386 -16.69 -5.01 -25.14
N ALA A 387 -17.38 -3.89 -25.30
CA ALA A 387 -18.11 -3.56 -26.53
C ALA A 387 -17.14 -3.27 -27.72
N GLU A 388 -15.94 -2.81 -27.42
CA GLU A 388 -14.90 -2.51 -28.42
C GLU A 388 -13.89 -3.68 -28.58
N ASP A 389 -13.63 -4.39 -27.50
CA ASP A 389 -12.66 -5.49 -27.45
C ASP A 389 -13.16 -6.60 -26.52
N ALA A 390 -13.53 -7.74 -27.11
CA ALA A 390 -14.09 -8.90 -26.39
C ALA A 390 -13.20 -9.43 -25.28
N ARG A 391 -11.87 -9.14 -25.28
CA ARG A 391 -10.95 -9.53 -24.20
C ARG A 391 -11.34 -8.86 -22.88
N PHE A 392 -11.84 -7.64 -22.91
CA PHE A 392 -12.35 -6.95 -21.72
C PHE A 392 -13.66 -7.54 -21.21
N THR A 393 -14.52 -8.09 -22.09
CA THR A 393 -15.70 -8.84 -21.63
C THR A 393 -15.29 -10.06 -20.82
N ALA A 394 -14.33 -10.84 -21.32
CA ALA A 394 -13.83 -12.02 -20.60
C ALA A 394 -13.18 -11.64 -19.25
N LEU A 395 -12.40 -10.54 -19.20
CA LEU A 395 -11.88 -10.03 -17.93
C LEU A 395 -13.00 -9.62 -16.97
N ALA A 396 -14.03 -8.94 -17.46
CA ALA A 396 -15.18 -8.54 -16.66
C ALA A 396 -15.90 -9.76 -16.06
N ASP A 397 -16.10 -10.81 -16.86
CA ASP A 397 -16.76 -12.04 -16.39
C ASP A 397 -15.95 -12.73 -15.28
N ILE A 398 -14.61 -12.71 -15.37
CA ILE A 398 -13.73 -13.26 -14.32
C ILE A 398 -13.81 -12.40 -13.05
N VAL A 399 -13.69 -11.08 -13.19
CA VAL A 399 -13.74 -10.14 -12.06
C VAL A 399 -15.11 -10.18 -11.36
N ASP A 400 -16.21 -10.23 -12.12
CA ASP A 400 -17.57 -10.35 -11.57
C ASP A 400 -17.76 -11.66 -10.80
N ALA A 401 -17.18 -12.77 -11.29
CA ALA A 401 -17.20 -14.07 -10.58
C ALA A 401 -16.44 -14.02 -9.25
N HIS A 402 -15.54 -13.03 -9.07
CA HIS A 402 -14.77 -12.79 -7.84
C HIS A 402 -15.25 -11.54 -7.08
N ASN A 403 -16.56 -11.27 -7.09
CA ASN A 403 -17.21 -10.16 -6.37
C ASN A 403 -16.66 -8.78 -6.75
N GLY A 404 -16.25 -8.59 -8.00
CA GLY A 404 -15.70 -7.32 -8.50
C GLY A 404 -14.24 -7.08 -8.09
N LEU A 405 -13.55 -8.07 -7.53
CA LEU A 405 -12.14 -8.01 -7.14
C LEU A 405 -11.23 -8.52 -8.25
N TRP A 406 -10.06 -7.94 -8.35
CA TRP A 406 -8.96 -8.48 -9.13
C TRP A 406 -8.54 -9.82 -8.53
N CYS A 407 -8.16 -10.79 -9.37
CA CYS A 407 -7.86 -12.13 -8.91
C CYS A 407 -6.76 -12.79 -9.76
N PRO A 408 -6.15 -13.90 -9.30
CA PRO A 408 -5.11 -14.58 -10.06
C PRO A 408 -5.54 -15.01 -11.46
N GLU A 409 -6.79 -15.45 -11.62
CA GLU A 409 -7.36 -15.84 -12.92
C GLU A 409 -7.44 -14.65 -13.88
N ALA A 410 -7.82 -13.47 -13.37
CA ALA A 410 -7.87 -12.24 -14.17
C ALA A 410 -6.47 -11.78 -14.59
N GLU A 411 -5.47 -11.85 -13.69
CA GLU A 411 -4.09 -11.54 -14.02
C GLU A 411 -3.53 -12.51 -15.09
N GLU A 412 -3.71 -13.80 -14.91
CA GLU A 412 -3.28 -14.82 -15.88
C GLU A 412 -3.92 -14.59 -17.25
N TYR A 413 -5.23 -14.32 -17.27
CA TYR A 413 -5.93 -14.02 -18.52
C TYR A 413 -5.38 -12.75 -19.19
N LEU A 414 -5.16 -11.68 -18.41
CA LEU A 414 -4.59 -10.42 -18.89
C LEU A 414 -3.22 -10.65 -19.52
N LEU A 415 -2.31 -11.30 -18.81
CA LEU A 415 -0.94 -11.54 -19.27
C LEU A 415 -0.87 -12.48 -20.50
N ALA A 416 -1.81 -13.38 -20.65
CA ALA A 416 -1.85 -14.33 -21.78
C ALA A 416 -2.48 -13.73 -23.04
N ASN A 417 -3.41 -12.78 -22.92
CA ASN A 417 -4.24 -12.35 -24.03
C ASN A 417 -4.00 -10.92 -24.51
N PHE A 418 -3.37 -10.07 -23.70
CA PHE A 418 -3.04 -8.70 -24.08
C PHE A 418 -1.61 -8.62 -24.63
N GLN A 419 -1.38 -7.67 -25.56
CA GLN A 419 -0.09 -7.55 -26.22
C GLN A 419 0.99 -7.17 -25.22
N GLN A 420 2.00 -8.03 -25.12
CA GLN A 420 3.21 -7.75 -24.35
C GLN A 420 4.27 -7.09 -25.23
N HIS A 421 5.06 -6.24 -24.63
CA HIS A 421 6.25 -5.64 -25.21
C HIS A 421 7.49 -6.22 -24.54
N ASP A 422 8.50 -6.58 -25.36
CA ASP A 422 9.81 -7.05 -24.92
C ASP A 422 10.65 -5.94 -24.31
#